data_0036d465b45c35e4ffa7e3f6ad7f7683
#
_entry.id   0036d465b45c35e4ffa7e3f6ad7f7683
#
_cell.length_a   1.000
_cell.length_b   1.000
_cell.length_c   1.000
_cell.angle_alpha   90.00
_cell.angle_beta   90.00
_cell.angle_gamma   90.00
#
_symmetry.space_group_name_H-M   'P 1'
#
loop_
_entity.id
_entity.type
_entity.pdbx_description
1 polymer ?
#
loop_
_entity_poly.entity_id
_entity_poly.type
_entity_poly.pdbx_seq_one_letter_code
_entity_poly.pdbx_strand_id
1 'polypeptide(L)'
;MSLLPIPDLMLDSIYELTPEMLTSRGVRFVVLDIDNTVAPYTVDQADEAMRAWVDSMRDAGLTLHVLSNNRGHRPEVFSAALGLPFRKKAWKPFPKQARAVLAEQGFTPAETAFIGDQIYTDVCCAKWCGAHAVLVRPIEFHRFILKFRYWLEWPFRAPARRPAKNDHDRSPL
;
A
#
# COMPACT_ATOMS: atom_id res chain seq x y z
N MET A 1 -8.88 11.31 -13.48
CA MET A 1 -8.04 10.15 -13.11
C MET A 1 -8.41 8.97 -13.98
N SER A 2 -7.44 8.15 -14.41
CA SER A 2 -7.69 6.95 -15.22
C SER A 2 -8.34 5.86 -14.37
N LEU A 3 -9.40 5.23 -14.88
CA LEU A 3 -10.01 4.03 -14.26
C LEU A 3 -9.23 2.74 -14.53
N LEU A 4 -8.20 2.82 -15.38
CA LEU A 4 -7.32 1.68 -15.66
C LEU A 4 -6.52 1.34 -14.40
N PRO A 5 -6.32 0.06 -14.08
CA PRO A 5 -5.63 -0.39 -12.89
C PRO A 5 -4.09 -0.27 -13.03
N ILE A 6 -3.64 0.89 -13.49
CA ILE A 6 -2.22 1.23 -13.61
C ILE A 6 -1.82 2.00 -12.35
N PRO A 7 -0.86 1.52 -11.55
CA PRO A 7 -0.39 2.24 -10.38
C PRO A 7 0.32 3.54 -10.76
N ASP A 8 0.18 4.57 -9.93
CA ASP A 8 0.85 5.86 -10.12
C ASP A 8 2.34 5.78 -9.77
N LEU A 9 2.68 4.86 -8.86
CA LEU A 9 4.05 4.58 -8.43
C LEU A 9 4.21 3.07 -8.18
N MET A 10 5.36 2.53 -8.55
CA MET A 10 5.74 1.13 -8.29
C MET A 10 7.11 1.07 -7.64
N LEU A 11 7.21 0.34 -6.52
CA LEU A 11 8.40 0.19 -5.70
C LEU A 11 8.71 -1.30 -5.47
N ASP A 12 9.95 -1.61 -5.21
CA ASP A 12 10.35 -2.98 -4.87
C ASP A 12 10.07 -3.31 -3.39
N SER A 13 10.01 -2.30 -2.53
CA SER A 13 9.66 -2.44 -1.10
C SER A 13 8.87 -1.23 -0.61
N ILE A 14 8.05 -1.43 0.42
CA ILE A 14 7.37 -0.32 1.10
C ILE A 14 8.37 0.66 1.72
N TYR A 15 9.53 0.18 2.13
CA TYR A 15 10.57 0.99 2.76
C TYR A 15 11.27 1.97 1.79
N GLU A 16 11.09 1.80 0.47
CA GLU A 16 11.51 2.77 -0.54
C GLU A 16 10.56 3.97 -0.67
N LEU A 17 9.34 3.84 -0.11
CA LEU A 17 8.37 4.93 -0.14
C LEU A 17 8.69 5.94 0.96
N THR A 18 9.14 7.11 0.55
CA THR A 18 9.41 8.21 1.47
C THR A 18 8.19 9.12 1.64
N PRO A 19 8.06 9.83 2.77
CA PRO A 19 6.99 10.80 2.97
C PRO A 19 6.90 11.87 1.86
N GLU A 20 8.05 12.33 1.35
CA GLU A 20 8.13 13.36 0.31
C GLU A 20 7.53 12.89 -1.02
N MET A 21 7.63 11.59 -1.34
CA MET A 21 7.00 11.01 -2.52
C MET A 21 5.48 11.13 -2.49
N LEU A 22 4.89 11.17 -1.30
CA LEU A 22 3.45 11.30 -1.07
C LEU A 22 3.05 12.77 -0.92
N THR A 23 3.70 13.52 -0.04
CA THR A 23 3.34 14.91 0.27
C THR A 23 3.53 15.84 -0.94
N SER A 24 4.55 15.60 -1.79
CA SER A 24 4.74 16.34 -3.05
C SER A 24 3.59 16.15 -4.06
N ARG A 25 2.75 15.13 -3.87
CA ARG A 25 1.53 14.87 -4.65
C ARG A 25 0.25 15.34 -3.97
N GLY A 26 0.37 16.05 -2.86
CA GLY A 26 -0.77 16.50 -2.06
C GLY A 26 -1.42 15.41 -1.21
N VAL A 27 -0.78 14.26 -1.07
CA VAL A 27 -1.27 13.17 -0.22
C VAL A 27 -1.10 13.55 1.26
N ARG A 28 -2.14 13.32 2.03
CA ARG A 28 -2.21 13.54 3.48
C ARG A 28 -2.71 12.29 4.23
N PHE A 29 -3.35 11.38 3.51
CA PHE A 29 -3.91 10.17 4.07
C PHE A 29 -3.40 8.93 3.34
N VAL A 30 -2.96 7.94 4.09
CA VAL A 30 -2.42 6.68 3.58
C VAL A 30 -3.33 5.53 4.00
N VAL A 31 -3.85 4.81 3.03
CA VAL A 31 -4.58 3.56 3.22
C VAL A 31 -3.63 2.40 2.93
N LEU A 32 -3.33 1.61 3.95
CA LEU A 32 -2.27 0.60 3.93
C LEU A 32 -2.85 -0.81 3.96
N ASP A 33 -2.50 -1.65 3.00
CA ASP A 33 -2.67 -3.10 3.12
C ASP A 33 -1.53 -3.71 3.95
N ILE A 34 -1.80 -4.82 4.65
CA ILE A 34 -0.78 -5.47 5.50
C ILE A 34 -0.21 -6.70 4.81
N ASP A 35 -1.10 -7.60 4.39
CA ASP A 35 -0.73 -8.94 3.98
C ASP A 35 0.13 -8.91 2.72
N ASN A 36 1.38 -9.36 2.84
CA ASN A 36 2.36 -9.38 1.76
C ASN A 36 2.81 -8.00 1.23
N THR A 37 2.30 -6.92 1.82
CA THR A 37 2.66 -5.52 1.54
C THR A 37 3.67 -5.00 2.57
N VAL A 38 3.30 -5.06 3.84
CA VAL A 38 4.10 -4.59 4.98
C VAL A 38 4.79 -5.76 5.66
N ALA A 39 4.12 -6.91 5.76
CA ALA A 39 4.63 -8.13 6.37
C ALA A 39 4.24 -9.37 5.56
N PRO A 40 5.13 -10.38 5.49
CA PRO A 40 4.80 -11.66 4.89
C PRO A 40 3.67 -12.35 5.65
N TYR A 41 2.94 -13.25 4.99
CA TYR A 41 1.83 -13.99 5.63
C TYR A 41 2.25 -14.83 6.83
N THR A 42 3.54 -15.17 6.91
CA THR A 42 4.13 -16.02 7.95
C THR A 42 4.50 -15.27 9.23
N VAL A 43 4.46 -13.94 9.21
CA VAL A 43 4.87 -13.09 10.35
C VAL A 43 3.63 -12.43 10.96
N ASP A 44 3.45 -12.57 12.27
CA ASP A 44 2.30 -12.04 13.00
C ASP A 44 2.61 -10.80 13.87
N GLN A 45 3.84 -10.29 13.81
CA GLN A 45 4.26 -9.13 14.61
C GLN A 45 4.92 -8.07 13.74
N ALA A 46 4.66 -6.81 14.07
CA ALA A 46 5.36 -5.68 13.47
C ALA A 46 6.80 -5.60 13.99
N ASP A 47 7.76 -5.56 13.09
CA ASP A 47 9.17 -5.37 13.40
C ASP A 47 9.52 -3.88 13.62
N GLU A 48 10.77 -3.62 13.98
CA GLU A 48 11.28 -2.27 14.25
C GLU A 48 11.32 -1.41 12.97
N ALA A 49 11.70 -1.99 11.84
CA ALA A 49 11.76 -1.28 10.57
C ALA A 49 10.38 -0.78 10.14
N MET A 50 9.34 -1.61 10.34
CA MET A 50 7.96 -1.25 10.06
C MET A 50 7.47 -0.12 10.96
N ARG A 51 7.79 -0.16 12.27
CA ARG A 51 7.47 0.91 13.22
C ARG A 51 8.14 2.21 12.82
N ALA A 52 9.44 2.18 12.55
CA ALA A 52 10.21 3.34 12.13
C ALA A 52 9.66 3.96 10.83
N TRP A 53 9.25 3.13 9.87
CA TRP A 53 8.62 3.60 8.64
C TRP A 53 7.27 4.30 8.93
N VAL A 54 6.40 3.70 9.75
CA VAL A 54 5.12 4.31 10.14
C VAL A 54 5.34 5.63 10.86
N ASP A 55 6.32 5.68 11.77
CA ASP A 55 6.63 6.90 12.52
C ASP A 55 7.17 8.00 11.59
N SER A 56 8.03 7.67 10.62
CA SER A 56 8.50 8.64 9.62
C SER A 56 7.36 9.26 8.81
N MET A 57 6.33 8.47 8.46
CA MET A 57 5.14 8.97 7.77
C MET A 57 4.33 9.92 8.67
N ARG A 58 4.17 9.59 9.95
CA ARG A 58 3.47 10.44 10.92
C ARG A 58 4.21 11.75 11.18
N ASP A 59 5.53 11.70 11.34
CA ASP A 59 6.37 12.87 11.58
C ASP A 59 6.28 13.87 10.42
N ALA A 60 6.05 13.37 9.21
CA ALA A 60 5.78 14.19 8.03
C ALA A 60 4.31 14.67 7.92
N GLY A 61 3.48 14.44 8.93
CA GLY A 61 2.09 14.88 8.98
C GLY A 61 1.09 14.00 8.21
N LEU A 62 1.49 12.79 7.80
CA LEU A 62 0.59 11.83 7.15
C LEU A 62 -0.23 11.07 8.19
N THR A 63 -1.52 10.91 7.92
CA THR A 63 -2.40 10.02 8.67
C THR A 63 -2.45 8.66 8.00
N LEU A 64 -2.35 7.58 8.77
CA LEU A 64 -2.37 6.21 8.23
C LEU A 64 -3.57 5.41 8.76
N HIS A 65 -4.12 4.55 7.92
CA HIS A 65 -5.22 3.65 8.26
C HIS A 65 -5.03 2.29 7.56
N VAL A 66 -5.16 1.21 8.28
CA VAL A 66 -5.06 -0.14 7.72
C VAL A 66 -6.39 -0.56 7.10
N LEU A 67 -6.35 -1.03 5.84
CA LEU A 67 -7.53 -1.54 5.12
C LEU A 67 -7.23 -2.92 4.51
N SER A 68 -7.72 -3.99 5.13
CA SER A 68 -7.40 -5.36 4.75
C SER A 68 -8.64 -6.18 4.33
N ASN A 69 -8.47 -7.06 3.33
CA ASN A 69 -9.46 -8.08 2.97
C ASN A 69 -9.47 -9.26 3.96
N ASN A 70 -8.48 -9.35 4.83
CA ASN A 70 -8.37 -10.41 5.83
C ASN A 70 -9.56 -10.37 6.80
N ARG A 71 -10.07 -11.54 7.16
CA ARG A 71 -11.20 -11.74 8.09
C ARG A 71 -10.76 -12.19 9.47
N GLY A 72 -9.49 -12.58 9.62
CA GLY A 72 -8.89 -13.06 10.87
C GLY A 72 -8.49 -11.94 11.83
N HIS A 73 -7.66 -12.29 12.80
CA HIS A 73 -7.16 -11.36 13.82
C HIS A 73 -5.90 -10.58 13.40
N ARG A 74 -5.25 -10.98 12.31
CA ARG A 74 -3.98 -10.40 11.87
C ARG A 74 -4.04 -8.87 11.68
N PRO A 75 -5.06 -8.27 10.99
CA PRO A 75 -5.15 -6.82 10.89
C PRO A 75 -5.25 -6.12 12.26
N GLU A 76 -5.92 -6.73 13.23
CA GLU A 76 -6.04 -6.21 14.60
C GLU A 76 -4.69 -6.20 15.30
N VAL A 77 -3.95 -7.33 15.25
CA VAL A 77 -2.64 -7.48 15.90
C VAL A 77 -1.63 -6.49 15.34
N PHE A 78 -1.52 -6.40 14.01
CA PHE A 78 -0.59 -5.45 13.37
C PHE A 78 -0.97 -4.00 13.63
N SER A 79 -2.24 -3.66 13.54
CA SER A 79 -2.71 -2.31 13.77
C SER A 79 -2.48 -1.87 15.21
N ALA A 80 -2.72 -2.75 16.18
CA ALA A 80 -2.42 -2.48 17.59
C ALA A 80 -0.92 -2.27 17.82
N ALA A 81 -0.06 -3.13 17.21
CA ALA A 81 1.39 -3.03 17.33
C ALA A 81 1.97 -1.75 16.71
N LEU A 82 1.30 -1.19 15.67
CA LEU A 82 1.70 0.04 14.97
C LEU A 82 0.93 1.28 15.47
N GLY A 83 -0.03 1.11 16.38
CA GLY A 83 -0.90 2.19 16.85
C GLY A 83 -1.75 2.80 15.73
N LEU A 84 -2.19 1.99 14.75
CA LEU A 84 -2.96 2.44 13.60
C LEU A 84 -4.44 2.07 13.72
N PRO A 85 -5.38 2.93 13.30
CA PRO A 85 -6.75 2.51 13.08
C PRO A 85 -6.83 1.50 11.95
N PHE A 86 -7.84 0.62 11.99
CA PHE A 86 -7.97 -0.42 10.98
C PHE A 86 -9.41 -0.74 10.61
N ARG A 87 -9.57 -1.28 9.39
CA ARG A 87 -10.80 -1.92 8.92
C ARG A 87 -10.47 -3.22 8.22
N LYS A 88 -10.99 -4.33 8.74
CA LYS A 88 -10.96 -5.65 8.10
C LYS A 88 -12.20 -5.88 7.23
N LYS A 89 -12.21 -6.96 6.44
CA LYS A 89 -13.31 -7.29 5.51
C LYS A 89 -13.59 -6.14 4.55
N ALA A 90 -12.54 -5.57 3.98
CA ALA A 90 -12.63 -4.38 3.13
C ALA A 90 -13.29 -4.62 1.78
N TRP A 91 -13.35 -5.89 1.33
CA TRP A 91 -13.94 -6.29 0.05
C TRP A 91 -13.29 -5.62 -1.16
N LYS A 92 -11.99 -5.26 -1.05
CA LYS A 92 -11.23 -4.79 -2.22
C LYS A 92 -11.32 -5.80 -3.36
N PRO A 93 -11.58 -5.42 -4.61
CA PRO A 93 -11.42 -4.08 -5.18
C PRO A 93 -12.62 -3.13 -5.01
N PHE A 94 -13.74 -3.57 -4.46
CA PHE A 94 -14.92 -2.72 -4.33
C PHE A 94 -14.65 -1.54 -3.39
N PRO A 95 -14.89 -0.27 -3.83
CA PRO A 95 -14.45 0.92 -3.10
C PRO A 95 -15.35 1.31 -1.92
N LYS A 96 -16.43 0.57 -1.64
CA LYS A 96 -17.43 0.94 -0.62
C LYS A 96 -16.81 1.16 0.77
N GLN A 97 -16.03 0.20 1.25
CA GLN A 97 -15.42 0.29 2.58
C GLN A 97 -14.29 1.33 2.61
N ALA A 98 -13.54 1.43 1.52
CA ALA A 98 -12.51 2.45 1.37
C ALA A 98 -13.11 3.87 1.45
N ARG A 99 -14.16 4.13 0.68
CA ARG A 99 -14.88 5.44 0.72
C ARG A 99 -15.47 5.75 2.09
N ALA A 100 -15.96 4.74 2.80
CA ALA A 100 -16.45 4.93 4.17
C ALA A 100 -15.31 5.37 5.11
N VAL A 101 -14.13 4.72 5.01
CA VAL A 101 -12.94 5.12 5.78
C VAL A 101 -12.52 6.54 5.45
N LEU A 102 -12.46 6.93 4.18
CA LEU A 102 -12.12 8.29 3.78
C LEU A 102 -13.08 9.32 4.40
N ALA A 103 -14.39 9.07 4.30
CA ALA A 103 -15.41 9.95 4.86
C ALA A 103 -15.32 10.08 6.38
N GLU A 104 -15.11 8.97 7.10
CA GLU A 104 -14.96 8.94 8.56
C GLU A 104 -13.71 9.67 9.04
N GLN A 105 -12.63 9.60 8.24
CA GLN A 105 -11.36 10.26 8.56
C GLN A 105 -11.28 11.70 8.03
N GLY A 106 -12.27 12.15 7.27
CA GLY A 106 -12.36 13.52 6.75
C GLY A 106 -11.41 13.82 5.58
N PHE A 107 -10.97 12.80 4.83
CA PHE A 107 -10.08 12.99 3.70
C PHE A 107 -10.79 12.78 2.36
N THR A 108 -10.36 13.53 1.35
CA THR A 108 -10.79 13.36 -0.04
C THR A 108 -9.97 12.26 -0.74
N PRO A 109 -10.52 11.64 -1.79
CA PRO A 109 -9.74 10.70 -2.61
C PRO A 109 -8.46 11.32 -3.20
N ALA A 110 -8.47 12.60 -3.57
CA ALA A 110 -7.31 13.28 -4.14
C ALA A 110 -6.15 13.44 -3.13
N GLU A 111 -6.47 13.50 -1.83
CA GLU A 111 -5.49 13.58 -0.74
C GLU A 111 -5.08 12.20 -0.22
N THR A 112 -5.55 11.12 -0.85
CA THR A 112 -5.36 9.75 -0.36
C THR A 112 -4.49 8.92 -1.29
N ALA A 113 -3.55 8.15 -0.72
CA ALA A 113 -2.83 7.10 -1.41
C ALA A 113 -3.13 5.73 -0.81
N PHE A 114 -3.41 4.75 -1.66
CA PHE A 114 -3.50 3.34 -1.29
C PHE A 114 -2.17 2.66 -1.58
N ILE A 115 -1.67 1.91 -0.61
CA ILE A 115 -0.44 1.13 -0.72
C ILE A 115 -0.78 -0.34 -0.57
N GLY A 116 -0.40 -1.16 -1.56
CA GLY A 116 -0.65 -2.60 -1.55
C GLY A 116 0.22 -3.34 -2.55
N ASP A 117 0.18 -4.67 -2.49
CA ASP A 117 0.98 -5.57 -3.34
C ASP A 117 0.24 -6.07 -4.59
N GLN A 118 -1.09 -5.82 -4.69
CA GLN A 118 -1.95 -6.44 -5.68
C GLN A 118 -2.67 -5.42 -6.56
N ILE A 119 -2.54 -5.60 -7.88
CA ILE A 119 -3.25 -4.75 -8.84
C ILE A 119 -4.75 -4.94 -8.76
N TYR A 120 -5.24 -6.18 -8.79
CA TYR A 120 -6.68 -6.46 -8.86
C TYR A 120 -7.45 -6.19 -7.57
N THR A 121 -6.78 -5.97 -6.46
CA THR A 121 -7.43 -5.57 -5.20
C THR A 121 -7.09 -4.13 -4.84
N ASP A 122 -5.84 -3.83 -4.61
CA ASP A 122 -5.42 -2.56 -4.02
C ASP A 122 -5.42 -1.42 -5.02
N VAL A 123 -4.76 -1.63 -6.19
CA VAL A 123 -4.72 -0.61 -7.24
C VAL A 123 -6.09 -0.36 -7.82
N CYS A 124 -6.89 -1.41 -8.10
CA CYS A 124 -8.28 -1.24 -8.55
C CYS A 124 -9.12 -0.46 -7.51
N CYS A 125 -9.02 -0.81 -6.23
CA CYS A 125 -9.73 -0.12 -5.16
C CYS A 125 -9.36 1.36 -5.11
N ALA A 126 -8.07 1.69 -5.16
CA ALA A 126 -7.58 3.06 -5.21
C ALA A 126 -8.16 3.83 -6.41
N LYS A 127 -8.01 3.28 -7.62
CA LYS A 127 -8.46 3.93 -8.86
C LYS A 127 -9.97 4.13 -8.90
N TRP A 128 -10.74 3.15 -8.43
CA TRP A 128 -12.21 3.26 -8.36
C TRP A 128 -12.68 4.19 -7.23
N CYS A 129 -11.84 4.43 -6.20
CA CYS A 129 -12.05 5.52 -5.26
C CYS A 129 -11.75 6.90 -5.86
N GLY A 130 -10.89 6.99 -6.86
CA GLY A 130 -10.33 8.23 -7.38
C GLY A 130 -9.07 8.68 -6.60
N ALA A 131 -8.39 7.75 -5.94
CA ALA A 131 -7.20 7.99 -5.13
C ALA A 131 -5.91 7.63 -5.87
N HIS A 132 -4.77 8.01 -5.29
CA HIS A 132 -3.45 7.58 -5.75
C HIS A 132 -3.23 6.10 -5.43
N ALA A 133 -2.55 5.38 -6.32
CA ALA A 133 -2.24 3.97 -6.16
C ALA A 133 -0.72 3.75 -6.15
N VAL A 134 -0.19 3.25 -5.05
CA VAL A 134 1.20 2.83 -4.90
C VAL A 134 1.23 1.31 -4.84
N LEU A 135 1.92 0.70 -5.79
CA LEU A 135 2.12 -0.74 -5.84
C LEU A 135 3.50 -1.08 -5.30
N VAL A 136 3.57 -1.96 -4.34
CA VAL A 136 4.83 -2.54 -3.87
C VAL A 136 4.98 -3.97 -4.37
N ARG A 137 6.21 -4.45 -4.46
CA ARG A 137 6.45 -5.85 -4.81
C ARG A 137 6.02 -6.74 -3.66
N PRO A 138 5.27 -7.85 -3.93
CA PRO A 138 4.93 -8.82 -2.89
C PRO A 138 6.18 -9.38 -2.21
N ILE A 139 6.15 -9.48 -0.88
CA ILE A 139 7.28 -9.98 -0.09
C ILE A 139 7.50 -11.48 -0.32
N GLU A 140 6.41 -12.25 -0.39
CA GLU A 140 6.45 -13.70 -0.53
C GLU A 140 5.64 -14.19 -1.73
N PHE A 141 6.17 -15.22 -2.41
CA PHE A 141 5.55 -15.91 -3.55
C PHE A 141 5.32 -17.41 -3.26
N HIS A 142 5.00 -17.78 -2.03
CA HIS A 142 4.90 -19.19 -1.61
C HIS A 142 3.78 -19.98 -2.28
N ARG A 143 2.73 -19.34 -2.78
CA ARG A 143 1.63 -20.02 -3.47
C ARG A 143 1.74 -19.84 -4.97
N PHE A 144 1.61 -20.94 -5.72
CA PHE A 144 1.59 -20.91 -7.19
C PHE A 144 0.58 -19.92 -7.75
N ILE A 145 -0.58 -19.79 -7.10
CA ILE A 145 -1.64 -18.84 -7.46
C ILE A 145 -1.17 -17.38 -7.36
N LEU A 146 -0.28 -17.05 -6.43
CA LEU A 146 0.30 -15.70 -6.30
C LEU A 146 1.24 -15.39 -7.46
N LYS A 147 2.05 -16.38 -7.89
CA LYS A 147 2.94 -16.25 -9.05
C LYS A 147 2.14 -16.08 -10.34
N PHE A 148 1.08 -16.88 -10.51
CA PHE A 148 0.21 -16.80 -11.68
C PHE A 148 -0.52 -15.45 -11.75
N ARG A 149 -1.06 -14.98 -10.63
CA ARG A 149 -1.71 -13.67 -10.54
C ARG A 149 -0.71 -12.53 -10.81
N TYR A 150 0.49 -12.58 -10.23
CA TYR A 150 1.56 -11.63 -10.48
C TYR A 150 1.92 -11.55 -11.97
N TRP A 151 1.92 -12.68 -12.66
CA TRP A 151 2.15 -12.76 -14.11
C TRP A 151 0.99 -12.14 -14.91
N LEU A 152 -0.26 -12.38 -14.53
CA LEU A 152 -1.45 -11.76 -15.15
C LEU A 152 -1.49 -10.24 -14.96
N GLU A 153 -0.87 -9.72 -13.91
CA GLU A 153 -0.79 -8.28 -13.62
C GLU A 153 0.30 -7.56 -14.45
N TRP A 154 1.17 -8.32 -15.15
CA TRP A 154 2.30 -7.76 -15.88
C TRP A 154 1.92 -6.62 -16.87
N PRO A 155 0.83 -6.69 -17.65
CA PRO A 155 0.46 -5.62 -18.58
C PRO A 155 0.18 -4.27 -17.89
N PHE A 156 -0.24 -4.32 -16.64
CA PHE A 156 -0.54 -3.11 -15.84
C PHE A 156 0.67 -2.63 -15.03
N ARG A 157 1.65 -3.51 -14.79
CA ARG A 157 2.91 -3.16 -14.12
C ARG A 157 3.89 -2.48 -15.06
N ALA A 158 3.90 -2.88 -16.34
CA ALA A 158 4.84 -2.37 -17.32
C ALA A 158 4.79 -0.84 -17.53
N PRO A 159 3.58 -0.19 -17.58
CA PRO A 159 3.48 1.26 -17.74
C PRO A 159 3.62 2.05 -16.43
N ALA A 160 3.76 1.37 -15.27
CA ALA A 160 3.84 2.04 -13.98
C ALA A 160 5.13 2.87 -13.86
N ARG A 161 5.02 4.04 -13.23
CA ARG A 161 6.19 4.88 -12.93
C ARG A 161 7.03 4.23 -11.84
N ARG A 162 8.35 4.13 -12.10
CA ARG A 162 9.34 3.77 -11.08
C ARG A 162 10.14 5.01 -10.74
N PRO A 163 10.53 5.23 -9.47
CA PRO A 163 11.47 6.28 -9.13
C PRO A 163 12.79 6.02 -9.85
N ALA A 164 13.48 7.09 -10.27
CA ALA A 164 14.83 6.94 -10.78
C ALA A 164 15.69 6.30 -9.69
N LYS A 165 16.36 5.17 -9.99
CA LYS A 165 17.36 4.61 -9.10
C LYS A 165 18.45 5.66 -8.90
N ASN A 166 18.64 6.12 -7.68
CA ASN A 166 19.78 6.93 -7.33
C ASN A 166 21.04 6.09 -7.57
N ASP A 167 21.96 6.59 -8.40
CA ASP A 167 23.22 5.94 -8.79
C ASP A 167 24.22 5.76 -7.62
N HIS A 168 23.81 6.00 -6.37
CA HIS A 168 24.69 5.90 -5.20
C HIS A 168 24.87 4.49 -4.62
N ASP A 169 24.19 3.48 -5.17
CA ASP A 169 24.34 2.08 -4.71
C ASP A 169 25.19 1.21 -5.67
N ARG A 170 26.08 1.84 -6.42
CA ARG A 170 27.16 1.15 -7.14
C ARG A 170 28.43 1.26 -6.30
N SER A 171 28.51 0.55 -5.16
CA SER A 171 29.79 0.20 -4.59
C SER A 171 30.48 -0.80 -5.53
N PRO A 172 31.70 -0.53 -6.03
CA PRO A 172 32.47 -1.51 -6.77
C PRO A 172 32.88 -2.64 -5.81
N LEU A 173 32.74 -3.88 -6.26
CA LEU A 173 33.30 -5.07 -5.64
C LEU A 173 34.81 -4.98 -5.51
#